data_4976eddb676c50a2099a619163665cfe
#
_entry.id   4976eddb676c50a2099a619163665cfe
#
_cell.length_a   1.000
_cell.length_b   1.000
_cell.length_c   1.000
_cell.angle_alpha   90.00
_cell.angle_beta   90.00
_cell.angle_gamma   90.00
#
_symmetry.space_group_name_H-M   'P 1'
#
loop_
_entity.id
_entity.type
_entity.pdbx_description
1 polymer ?
#
loop_
_entity_poly.entity_id
_entity_poly.type
_entity_poly.pdbx_seq_one_letter_code
_entity_poly.pdbx_strand_id
1 'polypeptide(L)'
;RCNMDYNEILSAARECVGPYCKACPVCNGRACGNTMPGPGCKFPGNAAARNYDKWQEICVNMDTLCQNFADPDVSFEMFGHRFSAPIFAAPLGAVDLHYGPKYKDQQYNAILVKAAAEYGVMALTGDGVDPDIMKSASEDMVKVGGMGCPTIKPWNKEAVFEKLDILN
;
A
#
# COMPACT_ATOMS: atom_id res chain seq x y z
N ARG A 1 -15.33 -14.40 1.27
CA ARG A 1 -14.37 -13.94 2.29
C ARG A 1 -13.33 -15.04 2.47
N CYS A 2 -12.04 -14.70 2.42
CA CYS A 2 -10.96 -15.63 2.72
C CYS A 2 -11.02 -15.92 4.23
N ASN A 3 -11.21 -17.17 4.62
CA ASN A 3 -11.26 -17.59 6.04
C ASN A 3 -9.88 -18.00 6.57
N MET A 4 -8.79 -17.57 5.92
CA MET A 4 -7.44 -17.83 6.41
C MET A 4 -7.15 -16.96 7.64
N ASP A 5 -6.55 -17.57 8.67
CA ASP A 5 -6.05 -16.78 9.78
C ASP A 5 -4.75 -16.03 9.41
N TYR A 6 -4.36 -15.09 10.27
CA TYR A 6 -3.19 -14.25 10.00
C TYR A 6 -1.88 -15.04 9.89
N ASN A 7 -1.72 -16.12 10.64
CA ASN A 7 -0.52 -16.96 10.61
C ASN A 7 -0.44 -17.79 9.33
N GLU A 8 -1.60 -18.26 8.84
CA GLU A 8 -1.69 -18.96 7.55
C GLU A 8 -1.30 -18.01 6.41
N ILE A 9 -1.77 -16.77 6.44
CA ILE A 9 -1.38 -15.74 5.46
C ILE A 9 0.13 -15.50 5.49
N LEU A 10 0.71 -15.33 6.68
CA LEU A 10 2.15 -15.13 6.82
C LEU A 10 2.96 -16.34 6.36
N SER A 11 2.49 -17.54 6.61
CA SER A 11 3.14 -18.77 6.16
C SER A 11 3.16 -18.86 4.63
N ALA A 12 2.03 -18.62 3.99
CA ALA A 12 1.92 -18.56 2.54
C ALA A 12 2.78 -17.42 1.94
N ALA A 13 2.84 -16.27 2.62
CA ALA A 13 3.68 -15.16 2.20
C ALA A 13 5.17 -15.52 2.20
N ARG A 14 5.66 -16.25 3.22
CA ARG A 14 7.07 -16.65 3.30
C ARG A 14 7.52 -17.55 2.16
N GLU A 15 6.60 -18.29 1.54
CA GLU A 15 6.89 -19.10 0.36
C GLU A 15 7.04 -18.26 -0.91
N CYS A 16 6.53 -17.03 -0.91
CA CYS A 16 6.42 -16.18 -2.08
C CYS A 16 7.35 -14.97 -2.05
N VAL A 17 7.66 -14.44 -0.86
CA VAL A 17 8.44 -13.22 -0.72
C VAL A 17 9.88 -13.52 -0.37
N GLY A 18 10.80 -12.78 -0.97
CA GLY A 18 12.22 -12.89 -0.70
C GLY A 18 13.05 -12.08 -1.68
N PRO A 19 14.38 -12.02 -1.49
CA PRO A 19 15.11 -12.57 -0.35
C PRO A 19 15.10 -11.67 0.89
N TYR A 20 14.63 -10.44 0.75
CA TYR A 20 14.76 -9.39 1.78
C TYR A 20 13.64 -9.44 2.83
N CYS A 21 12.40 -9.49 2.40
CA CYS A 21 11.25 -9.54 3.30
C CYS A 21 11.17 -10.89 4.01
N LYS A 22 10.90 -10.89 5.31
CA LYS A 22 10.77 -12.09 6.14
C LYS A 22 9.31 -12.42 6.49
N ALA A 23 8.36 -11.65 6.00
CA ALA A 23 6.93 -11.76 6.35
C ALA A 23 6.74 -11.93 7.86
N CYS A 24 7.24 -10.96 8.63
CA CYS A 24 7.20 -10.97 10.08
C CYS A 24 5.79 -10.73 10.61
N PRO A 25 5.39 -11.35 11.72
CA PRO A 25 4.09 -11.08 12.37
C PRO A 25 3.93 -9.61 12.77
N VAL A 26 5.04 -8.97 13.13
CA VAL A 26 5.11 -7.54 13.42
C VAL A 26 6.21 -6.93 12.55
N CYS A 27 5.82 -6.07 11.63
CA CYS A 27 6.76 -5.41 10.73
C CYS A 27 7.36 -4.16 11.41
N ASN A 28 8.45 -4.34 12.13
CA ASN A 28 9.16 -3.27 12.83
C ASN A 28 10.51 -2.89 12.19
N GLY A 29 10.82 -3.42 11.01
CA GLY A 29 12.06 -3.15 10.30
C GLY A 29 13.32 -3.81 10.88
N ARG A 30 13.22 -4.58 11.96
CA ARG A 30 14.39 -5.16 12.67
C ARG A 30 14.88 -6.46 12.04
N ALA A 31 13.97 -7.39 11.74
CA ALA A 31 14.33 -8.70 11.20
C ALA A 31 14.99 -8.64 9.82
N CYS A 32 14.62 -7.69 8.98
CA CYS A 32 15.26 -7.43 7.69
C CYS A 32 16.45 -6.47 7.78
N GLY A 33 16.73 -5.89 8.96
CA GLY A 33 17.84 -4.96 9.17
C GLY A 33 17.83 -3.73 8.27
N ASN A 34 16.62 -3.24 7.91
CA ASN A 34 16.43 -2.17 6.92
C ASN A 34 17.05 -2.47 5.53
N THR A 35 17.29 -3.73 5.22
CA THR A 35 17.80 -4.13 3.90
C THR A 35 16.70 -4.16 2.84
N MET A 36 15.45 -4.18 3.27
CA MET A 36 14.30 -4.08 2.38
C MET A 36 14.37 -2.75 1.63
N PRO A 37 14.49 -2.75 0.31
CA PRO A 37 14.36 -1.53 -0.46
C PRO A 37 12.92 -1.08 -0.40
N GLY A 38 12.71 0.17 -0.03
CA GLY A 38 11.39 0.76 0.07
C GLY A 38 11.47 2.21 0.47
N PRO A 39 10.35 2.94 0.41
CA PRO A 39 10.33 4.35 0.72
C PRO A 39 10.87 4.61 2.12
N GLY A 40 11.89 5.45 2.21
CA GLY A 40 12.45 5.88 3.48
C GLY A 40 13.29 4.84 4.25
N CYS A 41 13.49 3.64 3.69
CA CYS A 41 14.30 2.62 4.39
C CYS A 41 15.81 2.88 4.30
N LYS A 42 16.27 3.55 3.26
CA LYS A 42 17.71 3.68 2.99
C LYS A 42 18.35 4.94 3.53
N PHE A 43 17.60 5.99 3.73
CA PHE A 43 18.15 7.24 4.27
C PHE A 43 17.09 7.96 5.12
N PRO A 44 17.36 8.16 6.40
CA PRO A 44 18.59 7.88 7.17
C PRO A 44 18.78 6.43 7.63
N GLY A 45 18.06 5.45 7.07
CA GLY A 45 18.23 4.04 7.37
C GLY A 45 17.41 3.48 8.53
N ASN A 46 16.52 4.29 9.13
CA ASN A 46 15.69 3.88 10.27
C ASN A 46 14.20 4.16 10.10
N ALA A 47 13.75 4.51 8.89
CA ALA A 47 12.36 4.93 8.66
C ALA A 47 11.34 3.83 9.03
N ALA A 48 11.61 2.56 8.70
CA ALA A 48 10.72 1.46 9.04
C ALA A 48 10.57 1.28 10.57
N ALA A 49 11.68 1.36 11.32
CA ALA A 49 11.64 1.29 12.76
C ALA A 49 10.89 2.49 13.37
N ARG A 50 11.15 3.70 12.88
CA ARG A 50 10.44 4.91 13.32
C ARG A 50 8.95 4.87 13.02
N ASN A 51 8.54 4.34 11.88
CA ASN A 51 7.13 4.17 11.55
C ASN A 51 6.44 3.26 12.59
N TYR A 52 7.08 2.15 12.93
CA TYR A 52 6.56 1.25 13.95
C TYR A 52 6.50 1.93 15.31
N ASP A 53 7.58 2.57 15.74
CA ASP A 53 7.69 3.22 17.06
C ASP A 53 6.65 4.35 17.20
N LYS A 54 6.41 5.13 16.14
CA LYS A 54 5.40 6.19 16.14
C LYS A 54 3.97 5.69 16.32
N TRP A 55 3.64 4.53 15.79
CA TRP A 55 2.34 3.92 16.07
C TRP A 55 2.19 3.52 17.56
N GLN A 56 3.29 3.15 18.23
CA GLN A 56 3.27 2.78 19.64
C GLN A 56 3.12 4.00 20.57
N GLU A 57 3.40 5.21 20.10
CA GLU A 57 3.20 6.44 20.85
C GLU A 57 1.72 6.88 20.91
N ILE A 58 0.88 6.35 20.04
CA ILE A 58 -0.54 6.66 19.99
C ILE A 58 -1.26 5.84 21.06
N CYS A 59 -1.82 6.53 22.05
CA CYS A 59 -2.55 5.91 23.15
C CYS A 59 -4.04 6.24 23.03
N VAL A 60 -4.87 5.26 23.29
CA VAL A 60 -6.33 5.45 23.41
C VAL A 60 -6.63 5.92 24.82
N ASN A 61 -7.33 7.05 24.95
CA ASN A 61 -7.86 7.47 26.24
C ASN A 61 -8.98 6.52 26.67
N MET A 62 -8.85 5.97 27.88
CA MET A 62 -9.91 5.12 28.46
C MET A 62 -10.86 5.97 29.28
N ASP A 63 -12.11 6.07 28.84
CA ASP A 63 -13.22 6.58 29.62
C ASP A 63 -14.05 5.43 30.17
N THR A 64 -14.13 5.32 31.49
CA THR A 64 -14.90 4.27 32.15
C THR A 64 -16.40 4.60 32.24
N LEU A 65 -16.77 5.83 31.99
CA LEU A 65 -18.16 6.35 32.00
C LEU A 65 -18.47 6.99 30.65
N CYS A 66 -18.60 6.17 29.62
CA CYS A 66 -19.03 6.65 28.31
C CYS A 66 -20.46 6.18 28.01
N GLN A 67 -21.22 7.01 27.28
CA GLN A 67 -22.49 6.59 26.73
C GLN A 67 -22.27 5.49 25.68
N ASN A 68 -23.22 4.58 25.55
CA ASN A 68 -23.25 3.66 24.42
C ASN A 68 -23.50 4.47 23.15
N PHE A 69 -22.46 4.73 22.40
CA PHE A 69 -22.56 5.33 21.07
C PHE A 69 -22.83 4.22 20.04
N ALA A 70 -23.52 4.62 18.98
CA ALA A 70 -23.51 3.84 17.75
C ALA A 70 -22.07 3.72 17.22
N ASP A 71 -21.82 2.79 16.30
CA ASP A 71 -20.52 2.65 15.67
C ASP A 71 -20.02 4.01 15.13
N PRO A 72 -18.78 4.39 15.41
CA PRO A 72 -18.26 5.69 14.98
C PRO A 72 -18.19 5.75 13.44
N ASP A 73 -18.74 6.82 12.86
CA ASP A 73 -18.55 7.10 11.44
C ASP A 73 -17.15 7.68 11.24
N VAL A 74 -16.28 6.88 10.65
CA VAL A 74 -14.90 7.26 10.28
C VAL A 74 -14.76 7.53 8.77
N SER A 75 -15.89 7.57 8.05
CA SER A 75 -15.88 7.86 6.62
C SER A 75 -15.45 9.30 6.33
N PHE A 76 -14.92 9.51 5.14
CA PHE A 76 -14.54 10.85 4.70
C PHE A 76 -14.66 10.96 3.17
N GLU A 77 -14.67 12.18 2.68
CA GLU A 77 -14.77 12.48 1.25
C GLU A 77 -13.47 13.12 0.75
N MET A 78 -12.97 12.63 -0.37
CA MET A 78 -11.81 13.20 -1.05
C MET A 78 -11.90 12.94 -2.56
N PHE A 79 -11.56 13.93 -3.36
CA PHE A 79 -11.60 13.86 -4.83
C PHE A 79 -12.96 13.43 -5.40
N GLY A 80 -14.05 13.79 -4.74
CA GLY A 80 -15.42 13.43 -5.16
C GLY A 80 -15.82 11.97 -4.84
N HIS A 81 -14.98 11.23 -4.11
CA HIS A 81 -15.27 9.88 -3.65
C HIS A 81 -15.42 9.83 -2.14
N ARG A 82 -16.37 9.00 -1.67
CA ARG A 82 -16.54 8.70 -0.26
C ARG A 82 -15.78 7.43 0.09
N PHE A 83 -14.92 7.51 1.08
CA PHE A 83 -14.14 6.41 1.61
C PHE A 83 -14.67 5.98 2.97
N SER A 84 -14.59 4.69 3.28
CA SER A 84 -15.07 4.13 4.55
C SER A 84 -14.17 4.46 5.74
N ALA A 85 -12.90 4.76 5.50
CA ALA A 85 -11.93 5.15 6.53
C ALA A 85 -10.77 5.95 5.91
N PRO A 86 -10.08 6.80 6.67
CA PRO A 86 -8.92 7.58 6.20
C PRO A 86 -7.66 6.71 6.15
N ILE A 87 -7.75 5.57 5.47
CA ILE A 87 -6.68 4.60 5.28
C ILE A 87 -6.41 4.47 3.81
N PHE A 88 -5.13 4.53 3.43
CA PHE A 88 -4.67 4.42 2.05
C PHE A 88 -3.64 3.31 1.93
N ALA A 89 -3.74 2.53 0.87
CA ALA A 89 -2.67 1.62 0.51
C ALA A 89 -1.54 2.40 -0.15
N ALA A 90 -0.35 2.37 0.46
CA ALA A 90 0.82 3.09 -0.04
C ALA A 90 1.34 2.49 -1.35
N PRO A 91 1.94 3.31 -2.25
CA PRO A 91 2.45 2.84 -3.52
C PRO A 91 3.67 1.94 -3.35
N LEU A 92 3.67 0.81 -4.04
CA LEU A 92 4.80 -0.10 -4.17
C LEU A 92 5.16 -0.27 -5.63
N GLY A 93 6.44 -0.18 -5.94
CA GLY A 93 6.98 -0.43 -7.28
C GLY A 93 8.16 -1.39 -7.23
N ALA A 94 8.53 -1.96 -8.38
CA ALA A 94 9.54 -2.99 -8.52
C ALA A 94 9.28 -4.20 -7.61
N VAL A 95 8.05 -4.69 -7.64
CA VAL A 95 7.54 -5.75 -6.75
C VAL A 95 8.35 -7.03 -6.90
N ASP A 96 8.64 -7.44 -8.14
CA ASP A 96 9.41 -8.65 -8.42
C ASP A 96 10.86 -8.54 -7.93
N LEU A 97 11.48 -7.36 -8.04
CA LEU A 97 12.83 -7.12 -7.56
C LEU A 97 12.92 -7.19 -6.04
N HIS A 98 11.93 -6.68 -5.34
CA HIS A 98 12.00 -6.47 -3.89
C HIS A 98 11.37 -7.61 -3.09
N TYR A 99 10.31 -8.21 -3.63
CA TYR A 99 9.49 -9.19 -2.93
C TYR A 99 9.51 -10.59 -3.55
N GLY A 100 10.19 -10.75 -4.69
CA GLY A 100 10.30 -12.01 -5.39
C GLY A 100 9.44 -12.09 -6.65
N PRO A 101 9.72 -13.09 -7.52
CA PRO A 101 9.23 -13.09 -8.90
C PRO A 101 7.76 -13.51 -9.07
N LYS A 102 7.06 -13.81 -7.98
CA LYS A 102 5.68 -14.33 -8.06
C LYS A 102 4.70 -13.34 -8.69
N TYR A 103 4.87 -12.05 -8.40
CA TYR A 103 4.01 -10.99 -8.92
C TYR A 103 4.82 -9.93 -9.63
N LYS A 104 4.32 -9.48 -10.77
CA LYS A 104 4.76 -8.28 -11.45
C LYS A 104 3.98 -7.07 -10.93
N ASP A 105 4.51 -5.86 -11.16
CA ASP A 105 3.87 -4.62 -10.72
C ASP A 105 2.42 -4.52 -11.20
N GLN A 106 2.14 -4.86 -12.47
CA GLN A 106 0.79 -4.80 -13.03
C GLN A 106 -0.17 -5.73 -12.28
N GLN A 107 0.25 -6.96 -12.00
CA GLN A 107 -0.58 -7.94 -11.28
C GLN A 107 -0.83 -7.51 -9.84
N TYR A 108 0.21 -6.99 -9.18
CA TYR A 108 0.11 -6.48 -7.83
C TYR A 108 -0.85 -5.28 -7.76
N ASN A 109 -0.70 -4.31 -8.67
CA ASN A 109 -1.56 -3.13 -8.73
C ASN A 109 -3.03 -3.51 -8.97
N ALA A 110 -3.31 -4.46 -9.87
CA ALA A 110 -4.66 -4.93 -10.12
C ALA A 110 -5.32 -5.53 -8.87
N ILE A 111 -4.58 -6.35 -8.12
CA ILE A 111 -5.06 -6.93 -6.86
C ILE A 111 -5.29 -5.83 -5.81
N LEU A 112 -4.34 -4.91 -5.68
CA LEU A 112 -4.39 -3.83 -4.70
C LEU A 112 -5.58 -2.91 -4.94
N VAL A 113 -5.76 -2.43 -6.17
CA VAL A 113 -6.85 -1.52 -6.56
C VAL A 113 -8.20 -2.17 -6.30
N LYS A 114 -8.37 -3.43 -6.73
CA LYS A 114 -9.61 -4.17 -6.51
C LYS A 114 -9.91 -4.36 -5.03
N ALA A 115 -8.95 -4.83 -4.26
CA ALA A 115 -9.14 -5.07 -2.83
C ALA A 115 -9.44 -3.77 -2.08
N ALA A 116 -8.72 -2.68 -2.37
CA ALA A 116 -8.95 -1.39 -1.75
C ALA A 116 -10.37 -0.88 -2.03
N ALA A 117 -10.82 -0.97 -3.27
CA ALA A 117 -12.18 -0.58 -3.64
C ALA A 117 -13.25 -1.42 -2.93
N GLU A 118 -13.06 -2.74 -2.80
CA GLU A 118 -13.97 -3.63 -2.08
C GLU A 118 -14.12 -3.26 -0.59
N TYR A 119 -13.06 -2.69 0.01
CA TYR A 119 -13.08 -2.21 1.40
C TYR A 119 -13.40 -0.72 1.54
N GLY A 120 -13.62 -0.02 0.44
CA GLY A 120 -13.93 1.40 0.44
C GLY A 120 -12.76 2.29 0.88
N VAL A 121 -11.54 1.88 0.60
CA VAL A 121 -10.31 2.66 0.86
C VAL A 121 -9.57 2.94 -0.45
N MET A 122 -8.69 3.95 -0.46
CA MET A 122 -7.97 4.32 -1.66
C MET A 122 -6.68 3.51 -1.83
N ALA A 123 -6.40 3.07 -3.05
CA ALA A 123 -5.11 2.52 -3.43
C ALA A 123 -4.25 3.59 -4.14
N LEU A 124 -2.99 3.69 -3.73
CA LEU A 124 -1.95 4.41 -4.47
C LEU A 124 -1.08 3.36 -5.17
N THR A 125 -1.03 3.39 -6.50
CA THR A 125 -0.22 2.41 -7.25
C THR A 125 1.20 2.89 -7.46
N GLY A 126 2.15 1.95 -7.54
CA GLY A 126 3.55 2.26 -7.74
C GLY A 126 3.87 2.67 -9.18
N ASP A 127 5.05 3.25 -9.35
CA ASP A 127 5.60 3.66 -10.63
C ASP A 127 6.92 2.90 -10.90
N GLY A 128 7.17 2.63 -12.17
CA GLY A 128 8.37 1.94 -12.66
C GLY A 128 8.82 2.45 -14.02
N VAL A 129 9.86 1.84 -14.57
CA VAL A 129 10.40 2.17 -15.90
C VAL A 129 9.55 1.63 -17.04
N ASP A 130 8.79 0.56 -16.80
CA ASP A 130 7.88 -0.02 -17.76
C ASP A 130 6.63 0.86 -17.90
N PRO A 131 6.35 1.42 -19.10
CA PRO A 131 5.19 2.29 -19.31
C PRO A 131 3.86 1.55 -19.13
N ASP A 132 3.82 0.25 -19.31
CA ASP A 132 2.61 -0.56 -19.14
C ASP A 132 2.12 -0.61 -17.68
N ILE A 133 3.00 -0.34 -16.71
CA ILE A 133 2.63 -0.25 -15.29
C ILE A 133 1.60 0.87 -15.07
N MET A 134 1.86 2.05 -15.62
CA MET A 134 0.97 3.21 -15.47
C MET A 134 -0.35 2.99 -16.19
N LYS A 135 -0.28 2.51 -17.43
CA LYS A 135 -1.45 2.22 -18.25
C LYS A 135 -2.38 1.20 -17.61
N SER A 136 -1.84 0.04 -17.20
CA SER A 136 -2.64 -1.01 -16.57
C SER A 136 -3.24 -0.56 -15.25
N ALA A 137 -2.50 0.20 -14.44
CA ALA A 137 -3.00 0.75 -13.19
C ALA A 137 -4.17 1.71 -13.40
N SER A 138 -4.08 2.58 -14.40
CA SER A 138 -5.17 3.49 -14.79
C SER A 138 -6.41 2.72 -15.24
N GLU A 139 -6.25 1.72 -16.09
CA GLU A 139 -7.35 0.87 -16.55
C GLU A 139 -8.02 0.12 -15.38
N ASP A 140 -7.25 -0.36 -14.42
CA ASP A 140 -7.80 -1.04 -13.24
C ASP A 140 -8.55 -0.07 -12.31
N MET A 141 -8.08 1.17 -12.17
CA MET A 141 -8.78 2.21 -11.42
C MET A 141 -10.12 2.59 -12.08
N VAL A 142 -10.18 2.68 -13.40
CA VAL A 142 -11.43 2.92 -14.14
C VAL A 142 -12.45 1.81 -13.85
N LYS A 143 -12.03 0.54 -13.80
CA LYS A 143 -12.91 -0.61 -13.50
C LYS A 143 -13.57 -0.53 -12.11
N VAL A 144 -12.94 0.18 -11.16
CA VAL A 144 -13.46 0.37 -9.80
C VAL A 144 -14.03 1.77 -9.57
N GLY A 145 -14.40 2.47 -10.63
CA GLY A 145 -15.03 3.80 -10.53
C GLY A 145 -14.09 4.93 -10.13
N GLY A 146 -12.79 4.80 -10.36
CA GLY A 146 -11.80 5.84 -10.07
C GLY A 146 -11.33 5.89 -8.61
N MET A 147 -11.62 4.87 -7.81
CA MET A 147 -11.19 4.81 -6.40
C MET A 147 -9.71 4.44 -6.25
N GLY A 148 -8.84 5.23 -6.83
CA GLY A 148 -7.40 5.04 -6.76
C GLY A 148 -6.63 6.25 -7.27
N CYS A 149 -5.33 6.26 -7.03
CA CYS A 149 -4.45 7.32 -7.50
C CYS A 149 -3.12 6.70 -7.98
N PRO A 150 -2.79 6.80 -9.27
CA PRO A 150 -1.48 6.39 -9.75
C PRO A 150 -0.43 7.39 -9.26
N THR A 151 0.74 6.89 -8.90
CA THR A 151 1.85 7.75 -8.48
C THR A 151 2.90 7.84 -9.58
N ILE A 152 3.48 9.01 -9.76
CA ILE A 152 4.58 9.24 -10.69
C ILE A 152 5.81 9.63 -9.87
N LYS A 153 6.90 8.89 -10.04
CA LYS A 153 8.19 9.25 -9.44
C LYS A 153 8.74 10.52 -10.09
N PRO A 154 9.66 11.23 -9.42
CA PRO A 154 10.27 12.45 -9.95
C PRO A 154 11.32 12.11 -11.02
N TRP A 155 10.86 11.60 -12.16
CA TRP A 155 11.67 11.39 -13.36
C TRP A 155 12.12 12.73 -13.98
N ASN A 156 12.86 12.67 -15.07
CA ASN A 156 13.08 13.87 -15.87
C ASN A 156 11.74 14.40 -16.42
N LYS A 157 11.74 15.65 -16.87
CA LYS A 157 10.53 16.35 -17.29
C LYS A 157 9.76 15.58 -18.38
N GLU A 158 10.46 15.11 -19.37
CA GLU A 158 9.91 14.42 -20.54
C GLU A 158 9.16 13.16 -20.10
N ALA A 159 9.80 12.31 -19.29
CA ALA A 159 9.20 11.07 -18.78
C ALA A 159 7.99 11.31 -17.87
N VAL A 160 7.98 12.41 -17.10
CA VAL A 160 6.81 12.79 -16.31
C VAL A 160 5.62 13.14 -17.21
N PHE A 161 5.85 13.94 -18.26
CA PHE A 161 4.78 14.30 -19.18
C PHE A 161 4.27 13.12 -20.00
N GLU A 162 5.15 12.24 -20.47
CA GLU A 162 4.74 10.98 -21.13
C GLU A 162 3.81 10.13 -20.24
N LYS A 163 4.12 10.04 -18.94
CA LYS A 163 3.28 9.31 -17.98
C LYS A 163 1.95 10.03 -17.71
N LEU A 164 1.93 11.34 -17.67
CA LEU A 164 0.70 12.11 -17.54
C LEU A 164 -0.21 11.96 -18.77
N ASP A 165 0.36 11.89 -19.97
CA ASP A 165 -0.38 11.70 -21.21
C ASP A 165 -1.06 10.30 -21.27
N ILE A 166 -0.49 9.29 -20.59
CA ILE A 166 -1.11 7.97 -20.46
C ILE A 166 -2.39 8.02 -19.59
N LEU A 167 -2.46 8.98 -18.67
CA LEU A 167 -3.59 9.11 -17.73
C LEU A 167 -4.75 9.94 -18.29
N ASN A 168 -4.56 10.67 -19.39
CA ASN A 168 -5.58 11.49 -20.06
C ASN A 168 -6.35 10.68 -21.10
#